data_b2f36f98be9af60aea4a6b4372344d2a
#
_entry.id   b2f36f98be9af60aea4a6b4372344d2a
#
_cell.length_a   1.000
_cell.length_b   1.000
_cell.length_c   1.000
_cell.angle_alpha   90.00
_cell.angle_beta   90.00
_cell.angle_gamma   90.00
#
_symmetry.space_group_name_H-M   'P 1'
#
loop_
_entity.id
_entity.type
_entity.pdbx_description
1 polymer ?
#
loop_
_entity_poly.entity_id
_entity_poly.type
_entity_poly.pdbx_seq_one_letter_code
_entity_poly.pdbx_strand_id
1 'polypeptide(L)'
;MPSQTTPLLADDGRHGRRRSSVDSAMTDSEDDALRGEAPSTHHGRSWHLRLRETLIFIWALLATTGVLILAVWMSHNSQTQFSKPSGKRNLVFMVSDGMGPASLSLTRSFRQHVEGLEFGDTLTLDKHFWGSSRTRSSSSLITDSAAGATAFSCGHKSYNGAISMLPDQTPCGTVLEAAKRAGFMTGLVVTTDITDATPACFASHVDVREQNDDIALQEVGEGPLGRVVDLMFGGGRCHFLPNGTQGSCRADDLDVVGIAKEKHGFTYVDDRAGFDEFWEGKKEVPLPILGLFAPTDIPFEVDRRSMNEIYPSLSEMAKTAIRALEKATADSDKGFFLMIEGSRIDHAGHINDPAAQVREVLEYDNTFKYVSEFLQDSKTPGVLVATSDHETGGLSVARQNFIDYPEYLWYPAVLANASYSSLYLAHKLHQHLAEGKEESGQDLQTYIKEKLVVPGLGILDATDEELAKIAKFPILAQPYFADMISRRAQIGWSSHGHSAVDVNIYSSGGPGTDAIRGNVENTEVGKFLRDYIDVDVEEITEELQKKMNRRPKSAAAIAAETEPAEQDHWAVHEDTERQLEEDGVESF
;
A
#
# COMPACT_ATOMS: atom_id res chain seq x y z
N MET A 1 -12.04 -28.59 -41.26
CA MET A 1 -11.16 -27.95 -42.24
C MET A 1 -9.97 -27.43 -41.51
N PRO A 2 -8.71 -27.50 -42.00
CA PRO A 2 -7.73 -28.23 -41.24
C PRO A 2 -6.93 -27.34 -40.28
N SER A 3 -6.53 -28.00 -39.19
CA SER A 3 -5.54 -27.57 -38.22
C SER A 3 -4.20 -27.17 -38.88
N GLN A 4 -3.62 -26.05 -38.44
CA GLN A 4 -2.19 -25.81 -38.58
C GLN A 4 -1.60 -25.52 -37.21
N THR A 5 -1.11 -26.59 -36.59
CA THR A 5 -0.10 -26.54 -35.56
C THR A 5 1.25 -26.29 -36.21
N THR A 6 1.90 -25.18 -35.89
CA THR A 6 3.28 -24.93 -36.23
C THR A 6 4.14 -25.19 -35.00
N PRO A 7 5.13 -26.09 -35.04
CA PRO A 7 6.06 -26.30 -33.95
C PRO A 7 7.12 -25.20 -33.94
N LEU A 8 7.37 -24.63 -32.81
CA LEU A 8 8.59 -23.88 -32.50
C LEU A 8 9.73 -24.88 -32.32
N LEU A 9 10.86 -24.59 -32.97
CA LEU A 9 12.15 -25.26 -33.00
C LEU A 9 12.41 -26.08 -34.25
N ALA A 10 13.00 -25.44 -35.26
CA ALA A 10 13.81 -26.07 -36.26
C ALA A 10 15.23 -25.47 -36.16
N ASP A 11 16.12 -26.33 -35.73
CA ASP A 11 17.57 -26.20 -35.81
C ASP A 11 17.98 -26.18 -37.30
N ASP A 12 18.60 -25.11 -37.75
CA ASP A 12 19.15 -25.07 -39.13
C ASP A 12 20.66 -24.84 -39.05
N GLY A 13 21.36 -25.96 -38.97
CA GLY A 13 22.81 -26.03 -39.07
C GLY A 13 23.30 -25.61 -40.44
N ARG A 14 23.97 -24.48 -40.56
CA ARG A 14 24.86 -24.16 -41.67
C ARG A 14 26.28 -23.97 -41.16
N HIS A 15 27.08 -25.02 -41.37
CA HIS A 15 28.54 -24.99 -41.35
C HIS A 15 29.07 -24.00 -42.38
N GLY A 16 29.45 -22.82 -41.94
CA GLY A 16 30.34 -21.91 -42.64
C GLY A 16 31.77 -22.17 -42.21
N ARG A 17 32.53 -22.93 -42.98
CA ARG A 17 33.99 -23.10 -42.81
C ARG A 17 34.65 -21.73 -42.98
N ARG A 18 35.11 -21.15 -41.86
CA ARG A 18 36.19 -20.18 -41.87
C ARG A 18 37.51 -20.97 -41.93
N ARG A 19 38.16 -20.90 -43.08
CA ARG A 19 39.57 -21.32 -43.21
C ARG A 19 40.39 -20.41 -42.31
N SER A 20 41.04 -20.97 -41.30
CA SER A 20 42.05 -20.32 -40.50
C SER A 20 43.31 -20.14 -41.36
N SER A 21 43.86 -18.95 -41.36
CA SER A 21 45.17 -18.58 -41.90
C SER A 21 46.30 -19.13 -41.02
N VAL A 22 46.65 -20.41 -41.21
CA VAL A 22 47.80 -21.05 -40.55
C VAL A 22 48.78 -21.61 -41.56
N ASP A 23 48.55 -21.44 -42.85
CA ASP A 23 49.41 -22.04 -43.92
C ASP A 23 50.43 -21.05 -44.54
N SER A 24 50.87 -20.00 -43.86
CA SER A 24 51.92 -19.10 -44.37
C SER A 24 53.26 -19.16 -43.59
N ALA A 25 53.37 -20.02 -42.57
CA ALA A 25 54.57 -20.07 -41.75
C ALA A 25 55.45 -21.33 -42.03
N MET A 26 55.00 -22.24 -42.91
CA MET A 26 55.72 -23.47 -43.20
C MET A 26 56.45 -23.52 -44.53
N THR A 27 56.25 -22.54 -45.43
CA THR A 27 56.88 -22.50 -46.73
C THR A 27 58.26 -21.82 -46.74
N ASP A 28 58.54 -20.93 -45.76
CA ASP A 28 59.81 -20.22 -45.72
C ASP A 28 60.96 -21.03 -45.12
N SER A 29 60.69 -22.14 -44.42
CA SER A 29 61.71 -22.98 -43.80
C SER A 29 62.21 -24.11 -44.75
N GLU A 30 61.45 -24.50 -45.76
CA GLU A 30 61.88 -25.50 -46.75
C GLU A 30 62.67 -24.88 -47.89
N ASP A 31 62.43 -23.63 -48.25
CA ASP A 31 63.19 -22.91 -49.30
C ASP A 31 64.63 -22.53 -48.84
N ASP A 32 64.82 -22.26 -47.56
CA ASP A 32 66.16 -21.95 -47.01
C ASP A 32 67.05 -23.22 -46.86
N ALA A 33 66.45 -24.40 -46.68
CA ALA A 33 67.20 -25.66 -46.65
C ALA A 33 67.74 -26.08 -48.01
N LEU A 34 67.15 -25.57 -49.11
CA LEU A 34 67.58 -25.87 -50.47
C LEU A 34 68.71 -24.93 -50.99
N ARG A 35 69.03 -23.86 -50.25
CA ARG A 35 70.06 -22.89 -50.64
C ARG A 35 71.40 -23.05 -49.94
N GLY A 36 71.53 -24.02 -49.01
CA GLY A 36 72.77 -24.36 -48.38
C GLY A 36 73.41 -23.29 -47.49
N GLU A 37 72.65 -22.33 -47.02
CA GLU A 37 73.16 -21.29 -46.12
C GLU A 37 72.98 -21.71 -44.67
N ALA A 38 74.08 -21.74 -43.88
CA ALA A 38 74.07 -22.08 -42.46
C ALA A 38 73.23 -21.02 -41.66
N PRO A 39 72.39 -21.48 -40.72
CA PRO A 39 71.58 -20.55 -39.93
C PRO A 39 72.49 -19.60 -39.10
N SER A 40 72.40 -18.34 -39.37
CA SER A 40 73.10 -17.30 -38.57
C SER A 40 72.47 -17.24 -37.18
N THR A 41 73.25 -17.60 -36.16
CA THR A 41 72.87 -17.52 -34.74
C THR A 41 72.83 -16.04 -34.31
N HIS A 42 71.70 -15.39 -34.46
CA HIS A 42 71.41 -14.11 -33.83
C HIS A 42 70.92 -14.35 -32.39
N HIS A 43 71.84 -14.67 -31.46
CA HIS A 43 71.55 -14.89 -30.04
C HIS A 43 71.37 -13.60 -29.24
N GLY A 44 71.43 -12.38 -29.85
CA GLY A 44 71.38 -11.09 -29.15
C GLY A 44 70.02 -10.40 -29.11
N ARG A 45 69.06 -10.75 -30.00
CA ARG A 45 67.80 -10.01 -30.16
C ARG A 45 66.63 -10.58 -29.35
N SER A 46 66.67 -11.84 -28.93
CA SER A 46 65.58 -12.51 -28.28
C SER A 46 65.38 -12.13 -26.80
N TRP A 47 66.43 -11.70 -26.09
CA TRP A 47 66.36 -11.37 -24.67
C TRP A 47 65.65 -10.06 -24.42
N HIS A 48 65.91 -9.00 -25.21
CA HIS A 48 65.23 -7.70 -25.10
C HIS A 48 63.77 -7.77 -25.49
N LEU A 49 63.40 -8.60 -26.44
CA LEU A 49 61.99 -8.83 -26.81
C LEU A 49 61.24 -9.54 -25.71
N ARG A 50 61.78 -10.62 -25.15
CA ARG A 50 61.20 -11.34 -24.02
C ARG A 50 61.09 -10.47 -22.77
N LEU A 51 62.12 -9.65 -22.47
CA LEU A 51 62.09 -8.71 -21.34
C LEU A 51 60.99 -7.66 -21.52
N ARG A 52 60.80 -7.14 -22.73
CA ARG A 52 59.74 -6.19 -23.05
C ARG A 52 58.33 -6.81 -22.94
N GLU A 53 58.13 -8.00 -23.45
CA GLU A 53 56.89 -8.76 -23.33
C GLU A 53 56.58 -9.09 -21.86
N THR A 54 57.57 -9.52 -21.08
CA THR A 54 57.40 -9.76 -19.64
C THR A 54 57.05 -8.50 -18.88
N LEU A 55 57.66 -7.35 -19.19
CA LEU A 55 57.35 -6.07 -18.56
C LEU A 55 55.96 -5.57 -18.93
N ILE A 56 55.51 -5.74 -20.19
CA ILE A 56 54.14 -5.42 -20.62
C ILE A 56 53.12 -6.31 -19.91
N PHE A 57 53.43 -7.60 -19.79
CA PHE A 57 52.55 -8.55 -19.07
C PHE A 57 52.44 -8.21 -17.59
N ILE A 58 53.55 -7.90 -16.91
CA ILE A 58 53.55 -7.47 -15.50
C ILE A 58 52.79 -6.15 -15.36
N TRP A 59 52.96 -5.20 -16.25
CA TRP A 59 52.24 -3.95 -16.23
C TRP A 59 50.74 -4.15 -16.44
N ALA A 60 50.34 -4.99 -17.39
CA ALA A 60 48.94 -5.36 -17.63
C ALA A 60 48.30 -6.04 -16.40
N LEU A 61 49.03 -6.94 -15.77
CA LEU A 61 48.59 -7.61 -14.54
C LEU A 61 48.39 -6.62 -13.39
N LEU A 62 49.36 -5.70 -13.18
CA LEU A 62 49.26 -4.70 -12.15
C LEU A 62 48.13 -3.72 -12.43
N ALA A 63 47.94 -3.29 -13.68
CA ALA A 63 46.84 -2.42 -14.06
C ALA A 63 45.46 -3.08 -13.86
N THR A 64 45.32 -4.36 -14.25
CA THR A 64 44.09 -5.15 -14.04
C THR A 64 43.82 -5.35 -12.56
N THR A 65 44.84 -5.67 -11.77
CA THR A 65 44.70 -5.82 -10.31
C THR A 65 44.31 -4.48 -9.65
N GLY A 66 44.92 -3.39 -10.09
CA GLY A 66 44.56 -2.03 -9.63
C GLY A 66 43.10 -1.67 -9.95
N VAL A 67 42.62 -1.98 -11.15
CA VAL A 67 41.20 -1.76 -11.53
C VAL A 67 40.26 -2.62 -10.68
N LEU A 68 40.61 -3.89 -10.45
CA LEU A 68 39.81 -4.77 -9.59
C LEU A 68 39.76 -4.29 -8.14
N ILE A 69 40.90 -3.87 -7.58
CA ILE A 69 40.95 -3.31 -6.23
C ILE A 69 40.12 -2.03 -6.16
N LEU A 70 40.23 -1.16 -7.16
CA LEU A 70 39.47 0.08 -7.23
C LEU A 70 37.97 -0.20 -7.37
N ALA A 71 37.58 -1.18 -8.19
CA ALA A 71 36.18 -1.59 -8.35
C ALA A 71 35.60 -2.18 -7.06
N VAL A 72 36.35 -3.05 -6.37
CA VAL A 72 35.97 -3.60 -5.06
C VAL A 72 35.90 -2.50 -4.01
N TRP A 73 36.88 -1.59 -3.98
CA TRP A 73 36.89 -0.46 -3.07
C TRP A 73 35.71 0.51 -3.34
N MET A 74 35.43 0.82 -4.60
CA MET A 74 34.26 1.64 -4.98
C MET A 74 32.94 0.93 -4.64
N SER A 75 32.84 -0.36 -4.89
CA SER A 75 31.65 -1.17 -4.52
C SER A 75 31.47 -1.21 -3.00
N HIS A 76 32.56 -1.42 -2.25
CA HIS A 76 32.50 -1.44 -0.79
C HIS A 76 32.22 -0.04 -0.22
N ASN A 77 32.80 1.00 -0.78
CA ASN A 77 32.59 2.38 -0.33
C ASN A 77 31.20 2.91 -0.74
N SER A 78 30.63 2.43 -1.84
CA SER A 78 29.24 2.74 -2.21
C SER A 78 28.20 2.02 -1.30
N GLN A 79 28.57 0.85 -0.77
CA GLN A 79 27.75 0.15 0.24
C GLN A 79 27.87 0.77 1.66
N THR A 80 28.97 1.48 1.96
CA THR A 80 29.22 2.03 3.31
C THR A 80 28.92 3.54 3.44
N GLN A 81 28.63 4.26 2.36
CA GLN A 81 28.20 5.65 2.45
C GLN A 81 26.68 5.81 2.32
N PHE A 82 25.91 5.10 3.14
CA PHE A 82 24.73 5.70 3.72
C PHE A 82 25.23 6.67 4.79
N SER A 83 25.52 7.91 4.42
CA SER A 83 25.57 8.94 5.43
C SER A 83 24.16 9.04 5.99
N LYS A 84 23.92 8.41 7.15
CA LYS A 84 22.65 8.53 7.86
C LYS A 84 22.31 10.01 7.91
N PRO A 85 21.12 10.43 7.50
CA PRO A 85 20.75 11.83 7.58
C PRO A 85 20.95 12.31 8.99
N SER A 86 21.64 13.42 9.20
CA SER A 86 21.85 14.01 10.53
C SER A 86 20.98 15.26 10.69
N GLY A 87 20.54 15.52 11.90
CA GLY A 87 19.74 16.68 12.23
C GLY A 87 18.22 16.46 12.12
N LYS A 88 17.48 17.56 12.27
CA LYS A 88 16.01 17.61 12.19
C LYS A 88 15.53 17.16 10.81
N ARG A 89 14.53 16.29 10.75
CA ARG A 89 13.95 15.77 9.49
C ARG A 89 12.55 15.24 9.70
N ASN A 90 11.75 15.30 8.64
CA ASN A 90 10.40 14.76 8.61
C ASN A 90 10.36 13.48 7.78
N LEU A 91 9.55 12.52 8.19
CA LEU A 91 9.24 11.33 7.42
C LEU A 91 7.73 11.22 7.29
N VAL A 92 7.26 11.20 6.05
CA VAL A 92 5.86 10.87 5.75
C VAL A 92 5.84 9.52 5.03
N PHE A 93 5.14 8.58 5.59
CA PHE A 93 4.87 7.29 4.98
C PHE A 93 3.41 7.23 4.57
N MET A 94 3.14 6.92 3.31
CA MET A 94 1.77 6.80 2.82
C MET A 94 1.48 5.37 2.38
N VAL A 95 0.32 4.84 2.79
CA VAL A 95 -0.17 3.53 2.39
C VAL A 95 -1.41 3.71 1.52
N SER A 96 -1.43 3.06 0.36
CA SER A 96 -2.60 2.96 -0.52
C SER A 96 -3.11 1.53 -0.47
N ASP A 97 -3.80 1.21 0.63
CA ASP A 97 -4.25 -0.15 0.89
C ASP A 97 -5.00 -0.73 -0.30
N GLY A 98 -4.59 -1.91 -0.75
CA GLY A 98 -5.21 -2.63 -1.87
C GLY A 98 -4.91 -2.09 -3.28
N MET A 99 -4.07 -1.05 -3.43
CA MET A 99 -3.83 -0.40 -4.73
C MET A 99 -2.80 -1.15 -5.57
N GLY A 100 -3.25 -1.99 -6.47
CA GLY A 100 -2.40 -2.60 -7.47
C GLY A 100 -2.04 -1.68 -8.66
N PRO A 101 -1.11 -2.11 -9.53
CA PRO A 101 -0.76 -1.38 -10.76
C PRO A 101 -1.95 -1.15 -11.70
N ALA A 102 -2.93 -2.06 -11.72
CA ALA A 102 -4.14 -1.93 -12.52
C ALA A 102 -5.04 -0.79 -12.02
N SER A 103 -5.16 -0.60 -10.69
CA SER A 103 -5.92 0.50 -10.08
C SER A 103 -5.36 1.87 -10.48
N LEU A 104 -4.02 2.02 -10.50
CA LEU A 104 -3.36 3.23 -10.97
C LEU A 104 -3.65 3.51 -12.45
N SER A 105 -3.53 2.48 -13.30
CA SER A 105 -3.79 2.58 -14.74
C SER A 105 -5.24 2.94 -15.05
N LEU A 106 -6.17 2.29 -14.36
CA LEU A 106 -7.61 2.57 -14.43
C LEU A 106 -7.89 4.03 -14.08
N THR A 107 -7.37 4.50 -12.95
CA THR A 107 -7.62 5.85 -12.45
C THR A 107 -7.01 6.92 -13.34
N ARG A 108 -5.81 6.72 -13.87
CA ARG A 108 -5.18 7.65 -14.82
C ARG A 108 -6.06 7.83 -16.05
N SER A 109 -6.49 6.73 -16.67
CA SER A 109 -7.32 6.77 -17.88
C SER A 109 -8.70 7.35 -17.59
N PHE A 110 -9.27 7.06 -16.40
CA PHE A 110 -10.52 7.65 -15.94
C PHE A 110 -10.40 9.18 -15.83
N ARG A 111 -9.36 9.70 -15.15
CA ARG A 111 -9.15 11.14 -15.01
C ARG A 111 -8.97 11.82 -16.36
N GLN A 112 -8.15 11.24 -17.23
CA GLN A 112 -7.95 11.76 -18.59
C GLN A 112 -9.27 11.91 -19.34
N HIS A 113 -10.16 10.91 -19.21
CA HIS A 113 -11.47 10.95 -19.86
C HIS A 113 -12.38 12.03 -19.26
N VAL A 114 -12.50 12.10 -17.92
CA VAL A 114 -13.43 13.01 -17.23
C VAL A 114 -13.02 14.47 -17.42
N GLU A 115 -11.73 14.75 -17.39
CA GLU A 115 -11.18 16.10 -17.48
C GLU A 115 -10.80 16.48 -18.93
N GLY A 116 -10.97 15.58 -19.89
CA GLY A 116 -10.64 15.85 -21.29
C GLY A 116 -9.15 16.08 -21.54
N LEU A 117 -8.29 15.38 -20.79
CA LEU A 117 -6.84 15.55 -20.83
C LEU A 117 -6.19 14.72 -21.94
N GLU A 118 -5.00 15.15 -22.34
CA GLU A 118 -4.17 14.40 -23.30
C GLU A 118 -3.66 13.10 -22.67
N PHE A 119 -3.37 12.08 -23.51
CA PHE A 119 -2.83 10.80 -23.04
C PHE A 119 -1.47 10.92 -22.32
N GLY A 120 -0.74 11.99 -22.54
CA GLY A 120 0.51 12.30 -21.86
C GLY A 120 0.34 12.92 -20.46
N ASP A 121 -0.89 13.27 -20.07
CA ASP A 121 -1.16 13.71 -18.69
C ASP A 121 -1.18 12.51 -17.74
N THR A 122 -0.52 12.64 -16.60
CA THR A 122 -0.31 11.55 -15.64
C THR A 122 -0.68 11.98 -14.22
N LEU A 123 -0.98 11.01 -13.38
CA LEU A 123 -1.17 11.23 -11.95
C LEU A 123 0.13 11.76 -11.29
N THR A 124 0.03 12.32 -10.11
CA THR A 124 1.22 12.72 -9.35
C THR A 124 2.05 11.51 -8.97
N LEU A 125 1.40 10.41 -8.58
CA LEU A 125 2.03 9.13 -8.31
C LEU A 125 2.90 8.64 -9.48
N ASP A 126 2.44 8.76 -10.73
CA ASP A 126 3.21 8.33 -11.91
C ASP A 126 4.58 9.04 -12.01
N LYS A 127 4.64 10.31 -11.60
CA LYS A 127 5.88 11.12 -11.65
C LYS A 127 6.86 10.73 -10.55
N HIS A 128 6.39 10.03 -9.53
CA HIS A 128 7.16 9.63 -8.35
C HIS A 128 7.37 8.12 -8.26
N PHE A 129 7.08 7.37 -9.32
CA PHE A 129 7.31 5.93 -9.36
C PHE A 129 8.78 5.61 -9.07
N TRP A 130 9.02 4.74 -8.09
CA TRP A 130 10.37 4.45 -7.59
C TRP A 130 10.79 2.99 -7.79
N GLY A 131 9.87 2.08 -7.60
CA GLY A 131 10.07 0.64 -7.69
C GLY A 131 8.81 -0.15 -7.42
N SER A 132 8.97 -1.41 -7.06
CA SER A 132 7.87 -2.30 -6.67
C SER A 132 8.22 -3.11 -5.43
N SER A 133 7.19 -3.50 -4.69
CA SER A 133 7.28 -4.25 -3.44
C SER A 133 6.65 -5.62 -3.59
N ARG A 134 7.34 -6.67 -3.14
CA ARG A 134 6.81 -8.02 -3.00
C ARG A 134 6.06 -8.14 -1.69
N THR A 135 4.82 -8.63 -1.73
CA THR A 135 3.84 -8.45 -0.67
C THR A 135 3.66 -9.65 0.28
N ARG A 136 4.00 -10.88 -0.13
CA ARG A 136 3.71 -12.10 0.62
C ARG A 136 4.01 -11.99 2.12
N SER A 137 3.16 -12.61 2.94
CA SER A 137 3.38 -12.77 4.39
C SER A 137 4.28 -13.97 4.72
N SER A 138 4.55 -14.21 6.00
CA SER A 138 5.25 -15.42 6.45
C SER A 138 4.38 -16.68 6.38
N SER A 139 3.07 -16.54 6.50
CA SER A 139 2.10 -17.65 6.56
C SER A 139 1.44 -17.95 5.21
N SER A 140 1.44 -17.00 4.25
CA SER A 140 0.74 -17.13 2.98
C SER A 140 1.50 -16.47 1.83
N LEU A 141 1.27 -16.97 0.59
CA LEU A 141 1.72 -16.31 -0.64
C LEU A 141 0.91 -15.03 -0.92
N ILE A 142 -0.27 -14.92 -0.34
CA ILE A 142 -1.13 -13.74 -0.39
C ILE A 142 -1.20 -13.18 1.03
N THR A 143 -0.75 -11.95 1.21
CA THR A 143 -0.76 -11.26 2.50
C THR A 143 -2.14 -10.69 2.78
N ASP A 144 -2.44 -10.47 4.08
CA ASP A 144 -3.44 -9.52 4.51
C ASP A 144 -2.78 -8.18 4.89
N SER A 145 -3.59 -7.16 5.18
CA SER A 145 -3.09 -5.82 5.54
C SER A 145 -2.30 -5.84 6.85
N ALA A 146 -2.66 -6.69 7.82
CA ALA A 146 -1.97 -6.79 9.11
C ALA A 146 -0.51 -7.24 8.94
N ALA A 147 -0.27 -8.32 8.20
CA ALA A 147 1.10 -8.79 7.92
C ALA A 147 1.86 -7.82 7.00
N GLY A 148 1.17 -7.18 6.03
CA GLY A 148 1.73 -6.16 5.15
C GLY A 148 2.20 -4.93 5.92
N ALA A 149 1.34 -4.36 6.76
CA ALA A 149 1.67 -3.20 7.58
C ALA A 149 2.71 -3.52 8.67
N THR A 150 2.68 -4.73 9.25
CA THR A 150 3.75 -5.19 10.17
C THR A 150 5.11 -5.22 9.46
N ALA A 151 5.16 -5.58 8.18
CA ALA A 151 6.41 -5.52 7.42
C ALA A 151 6.93 -4.09 7.26
N PHE A 152 6.04 -3.09 7.17
CA PHE A 152 6.43 -1.69 7.11
C PHE A 152 6.80 -1.10 8.46
N SER A 153 6.03 -1.40 9.51
CA SER A 153 6.23 -0.82 10.83
C SER A 153 7.42 -1.42 11.58
N CYS A 154 7.58 -2.75 11.54
CA CYS A 154 8.64 -3.47 12.23
C CYS A 154 9.86 -3.78 11.34
N GLY A 155 9.69 -3.83 10.00
CA GLY A 155 10.74 -4.30 9.08
C GLY A 155 10.90 -5.83 9.06
N HIS A 156 9.90 -6.58 9.53
CA HIS A 156 9.91 -8.05 9.62
C HIS A 156 8.65 -8.65 8.98
N LYS A 157 8.77 -9.87 8.43
CA LYS A 157 7.61 -10.63 7.97
C LYS A 157 6.80 -11.15 9.16
N SER A 158 5.47 -11.05 9.04
CA SER A 158 4.52 -11.60 10.00
C SER A 158 3.52 -12.54 9.35
N TYR A 159 2.68 -13.16 10.15
CA TYR A 159 1.56 -14.01 9.71
C TYR A 159 0.30 -13.16 9.48
N ASN A 160 -0.59 -13.64 8.61
CA ASN A 160 -1.85 -12.94 8.36
C ASN A 160 -2.67 -12.78 9.66
N GLY A 161 -3.26 -11.62 9.87
CA GLY A 161 -4.00 -11.25 11.07
C GLY A 161 -3.18 -10.62 12.18
N ALA A 162 -1.86 -10.69 12.16
CA ALA A 162 -1.00 -10.25 13.25
C ALA A 162 -0.73 -8.76 13.25
N ILE A 163 -1.05 -8.06 14.33
CA ILE A 163 -0.73 -6.65 14.54
C ILE A 163 0.60 -6.51 15.29
N SER A 164 1.66 -6.19 14.55
CA SER A 164 3.03 -6.04 15.06
C SER A 164 3.49 -7.17 15.99
N MET A 165 3.10 -8.39 15.62
CA MET A 165 3.53 -9.65 16.24
C MET A 165 4.33 -10.47 15.24
N LEU A 166 5.40 -11.13 15.70
CA LEU A 166 6.24 -12.00 14.88
C LEU A 166 5.67 -13.41 14.77
N PRO A 167 6.15 -14.24 13.82
CA PRO A 167 5.67 -15.62 13.66
C PRO A 167 5.85 -16.51 14.89
N ASP A 168 6.72 -16.14 15.82
CA ASP A 168 6.92 -16.82 17.10
C ASP A 168 6.03 -16.27 18.21
N GLN A 169 5.04 -15.43 17.86
CA GLN A 169 4.09 -14.78 18.75
C GLN A 169 4.74 -13.82 19.76
N THR A 170 5.90 -13.30 19.46
CA THR A 170 6.49 -12.18 20.21
C THR A 170 6.18 -10.85 19.53
N PRO A 171 6.02 -9.76 20.28
CA PRO A 171 5.85 -8.43 19.70
C PRO A 171 7.13 -7.94 19.04
N CYS A 172 7.01 -7.14 18.00
CA CYS A 172 8.11 -6.39 17.39
C CYS A 172 7.88 -4.89 17.56
N GLY A 173 8.92 -4.14 17.93
CA GLY A 173 8.88 -2.69 18.02
C GLY A 173 8.63 -2.06 16.66
N THR A 174 7.90 -0.94 16.63
CA THR A 174 7.54 -0.24 15.43
C THR A 174 8.38 1.01 15.21
N VAL A 175 8.48 1.44 13.96
CA VAL A 175 9.17 2.69 13.61
C VAL A 175 8.52 3.90 14.26
N LEU A 176 7.18 3.93 14.41
CA LEU A 176 6.46 5.02 15.07
C LEU A 176 6.81 5.09 16.56
N GLU A 177 6.82 3.95 17.26
CA GLU A 177 7.18 3.85 18.67
C GLU A 177 8.63 4.27 18.91
N ALA A 178 9.55 3.79 18.07
CA ALA A 178 10.94 4.18 18.11
C ALA A 178 11.14 5.68 17.80
N ALA A 179 10.39 6.23 16.84
CA ALA A 179 10.38 7.67 16.55
C ALA A 179 9.90 8.48 17.75
N LYS A 180 8.81 8.05 18.39
CA LYS A 180 8.30 8.70 19.61
C LYS A 180 9.33 8.68 20.72
N ARG A 181 9.97 7.54 20.95
CA ARG A 181 11.05 7.39 21.95
C ARG A 181 12.24 8.31 21.65
N ALA A 182 12.57 8.49 20.36
CA ALA A 182 13.65 9.38 19.92
C ALA A 182 13.28 10.89 19.95
N GLY A 183 12.05 11.24 20.35
CA GLY A 183 11.58 12.63 20.51
C GLY A 183 10.93 13.23 19.27
N PHE A 184 10.60 12.43 18.24
CA PHE A 184 9.78 12.87 17.13
C PHE A 184 8.31 13.04 17.57
N MET A 185 7.61 13.97 16.92
CA MET A 185 6.15 13.96 16.96
C MET A 185 5.63 12.87 16.03
N THR A 186 4.52 12.24 16.39
CA THR A 186 3.98 11.08 15.68
C THR A 186 2.51 11.26 15.34
N GLY A 187 2.08 10.76 14.18
CA GLY A 187 0.70 10.87 13.74
C GLY A 187 0.25 9.72 12.85
N LEU A 188 -1.05 9.44 12.91
CA LEU A 188 -1.79 8.50 12.07
C LEU A 188 -3.00 9.22 11.47
N VAL A 189 -3.20 9.09 10.15
CA VAL A 189 -4.34 9.67 9.41
C VAL A 189 -4.86 8.63 8.43
N VAL A 190 -6.09 8.19 8.60
CA VAL A 190 -6.68 7.08 7.83
C VAL A 190 -8.12 7.39 7.42
N THR A 191 -8.67 6.61 6.51
CA THR A 191 -10.09 6.70 6.11
C THR A 191 -10.94 5.53 6.61
N THR A 192 -10.30 4.51 7.21
CA THR A 192 -10.96 3.42 7.96
C THR A 192 -11.09 3.73 9.43
N ASP A 193 -11.53 2.75 10.18
CA ASP A 193 -11.35 2.71 11.62
C ASP A 193 -9.87 2.96 11.96
N ILE A 194 -9.63 3.79 12.97
CA ILE A 194 -8.25 4.03 13.42
C ILE A 194 -7.64 2.75 14.01
N THR A 195 -8.47 1.81 14.44
CA THR A 195 -8.09 0.50 14.97
C THR A 195 -7.88 -0.56 13.89
N ASP A 196 -8.11 -0.24 12.62
CA ASP A 196 -7.87 -1.18 11.53
C ASP A 196 -6.38 -1.54 11.40
N ALA A 197 -6.11 -2.61 10.66
CA ALA A 197 -4.81 -3.28 10.62
C ALA A 197 -3.63 -2.35 10.35
N THR A 198 -3.72 -1.46 9.35
CA THR A 198 -2.58 -0.62 8.97
C THR A 198 -2.19 0.39 10.05
N PRO A 199 -3.10 1.26 10.56
CA PRO A 199 -2.72 2.16 11.64
C PRO A 199 -2.36 1.41 12.94
N ALA A 200 -3.12 0.34 13.28
CA ALA A 200 -2.86 -0.48 14.45
C ALA A 200 -1.43 -1.05 14.47
N CYS A 201 -0.91 -1.49 13.34
CA CYS A 201 0.45 -2.03 13.22
C CYS A 201 1.56 -1.01 13.50
N PHE A 202 1.26 0.27 13.64
CA PHE A 202 2.25 1.27 14.03
C PHE A 202 2.22 1.60 15.54
N ALA A 203 1.11 1.30 16.24
CA ALA A 203 0.88 1.78 17.60
C ALA A 203 0.37 0.72 18.59
N SER A 204 0.17 -0.53 18.16
CA SER A 204 -0.38 -1.60 18.99
C SER A 204 0.23 -2.97 18.69
N HIS A 205 -0.01 -3.93 19.60
CA HIS A 205 0.50 -5.31 19.52
C HIS A 205 -0.56 -6.28 20.01
N VAL A 206 -1.25 -6.94 19.05
CA VAL A 206 -2.23 -7.99 19.35
C VAL A 206 -2.05 -9.18 18.41
N ASP A 207 -2.50 -10.36 18.84
CA ASP A 207 -2.29 -11.60 18.10
C ASP A 207 -3.14 -11.66 16.82
N VAL A 208 -4.31 -11.00 16.82
CA VAL A 208 -5.24 -10.96 15.68
C VAL A 208 -5.89 -9.58 15.56
N ARG A 209 -6.09 -9.12 14.31
CA ARG A 209 -6.57 -7.77 13.95
C ARG A 209 -7.99 -7.46 14.45
N GLU A 210 -8.78 -8.48 14.70
CA GLU A 210 -10.16 -8.37 15.20
C GLU A 210 -10.22 -7.92 16.67
N GLN A 211 -9.08 -7.84 17.37
CA GLN A 211 -9.01 -7.32 18.75
C GLN A 211 -9.06 -5.78 18.80
N ASN A 212 -10.02 -5.18 18.08
CA ASN A 212 -10.18 -3.74 17.95
C ASN A 212 -10.28 -3.02 19.31
N ASP A 213 -10.96 -3.63 20.27
CA ASP A 213 -11.13 -3.08 21.60
C ASP A 213 -9.80 -2.94 22.38
N ASP A 214 -8.90 -3.92 22.22
CA ASP A 214 -7.55 -3.89 22.80
C ASP A 214 -6.64 -2.92 22.03
N ILE A 215 -6.80 -2.83 20.71
CA ILE A 215 -6.07 -1.90 19.83
C ILE A 215 -6.39 -0.47 20.25
N ALA A 216 -7.69 -0.12 20.36
CA ALA A 216 -8.12 1.22 20.79
C ALA A 216 -7.51 1.64 22.13
N LEU A 217 -7.43 0.73 23.11
CA LEU A 217 -6.78 0.98 24.38
C LEU A 217 -5.28 1.26 24.24
N GLN A 218 -4.58 0.47 23.42
CA GLN A 218 -3.14 0.64 23.23
C GLN A 218 -2.83 1.96 22.50
N GLU A 219 -3.60 2.34 21.50
CA GLU A 219 -3.43 3.58 20.74
C GLU A 219 -3.56 4.83 21.60
N VAL A 220 -4.49 4.84 22.57
CA VAL A 220 -4.62 5.98 23.49
C VAL A 220 -3.58 5.99 24.61
N GLY A 221 -2.79 4.90 24.77
CA GLY A 221 -1.69 4.86 25.72
C GLY A 221 -1.83 3.88 26.87
N GLU A 222 -2.82 2.99 26.87
CA GLU A 222 -2.96 1.91 27.86
C GLU A 222 -2.09 0.68 27.53
N GLY A 223 -1.40 0.70 26.37
CA GLY A 223 -0.45 -0.33 25.99
C GLY A 223 0.84 -0.33 26.80
N PRO A 224 1.71 -1.34 26.59
CA PRO A 224 2.93 -1.53 27.38
C PRO A 224 3.93 -0.37 27.30
N LEU A 225 3.91 0.42 26.22
CA LEU A 225 4.83 1.56 26.03
C LEU A 225 4.24 2.91 26.50
N GLY A 226 2.97 2.94 26.90
CA GLY A 226 2.24 4.18 27.15
C GLY A 226 1.88 4.87 25.83
N ARG A 227 1.58 6.17 25.89
CA ARG A 227 1.17 6.93 24.71
C ARG A 227 2.34 7.12 23.72
N VAL A 228 2.18 6.57 22.52
CA VAL A 228 3.16 6.67 21.43
C VAL A 228 2.70 7.54 20.27
N VAL A 229 1.40 7.85 20.17
CA VAL A 229 0.82 8.70 19.10
C VAL A 229 0.43 10.06 19.67
N ASP A 230 0.72 11.13 18.92
CA ASP A 230 0.37 12.51 19.27
C ASP A 230 -0.86 13.03 18.50
N LEU A 231 -1.12 12.46 17.31
CA LEU A 231 -2.24 12.86 16.48
C LEU A 231 -2.84 11.63 15.80
N MET A 232 -4.14 11.45 15.96
CA MET A 232 -4.92 10.42 15.27
C MET A 232 -6.14 11.05 14.63
N PHE A 233 -6.33 10.83 13.32
CA PHE A 233 -7.52 11.21 12.56
C PHE A 233 -8.01 10.02 11.75
N GLY A 234 -9.28 9.65 11.90
CA GLY A 234 -9.90 8.52 11.19
C GLY A 234 -11.36 8.31 11.55
N GLY A 235 -11.85 7.11 11.29
CA GLY A 235 -13.10 6.56 11.77
C GLY A 235 -12.93 5.68 13.01
N GLY A 236 -13.86 4.76 13.26
CA GLY A 236 -13.76 3.75 14.31
C GLY A 236 -14.18 4.22 15.69
N ARG A 237 -14.96 5.30 15.78
CA ARG A 237 -15.44 5.81 17.06
C ARG A 237 -16.11 4.75 17.90
N CYS A 238 -16.78 3.77 17.30
CA CYS A 238 -17.52 2.74 18.00
C CYS A 238 -16.66 1.92 18.96
N HIS A 239 -15.37 1.69 18.66
CA HIS A 239 -14.43 0.95 19.51
C HIS A 239 -13.90 1.77 20.71
N PHE A 240 -14.27 3.03 20.81
CA PHE A 240 -13.87 3.94 21.91
C PHE A 240 -15.00 4.24 22.88
N LEU A 241 -16.23 3.79 22.59
CA LEU A 241 -17.42 4.03 23.40
C LEU A 241 -17.75 2.78 24.25
N PRO A 242 -18.17 2.93 25.53
CA PRO A 242 -18.51 1.78 26.36
C PRO A 242 -19.73 1.03 25.83
N ASN A 243 -19.76 -0.29 26.05
CA ASN A 243 -20.90 -1.15 25.69
C ASN A 243 -22.22 -0.56 26.22
N GLY A 244 -23.29 -0.69 25.42
CA GLY A 244 -24.60 -0.13 25.74
C GLY A 244 -24.76 1.36 25.42
N THR A 245 -23.69 2.06 25.02
CA THR A 245 -23.78 3.40 24.43
C THR A 245 -24.23 3.25 22.98
N GLN A 246 -25.14 4.10 22.54
CA GLN A 246 -25.56 4.10 21.12
C GLN A 246 -24.32 4.29 20.21
N GLY A 247 -24.17 3.45 19.23
CA GLY A 247 -23.03 3.43 18.31
C GLY A 247 -21.75 2.82 18.88
N SER A 248 -21.80 2.03 19.96
CA SER A 248 -20.66 1.28 20.49
C SER A 248 -20.55 -0.10 19.86
N CYS A 249 -19.33 -0.48 19.43
CA CYS A 249 -18.96 -1.81 18.99
C CYS A 249 -18.25 -2.62 20.09
N ARG A 250 -17.91 -1.97 21.24
CA ARG A 250 -17.12 -2.64 22.30
C ARG A 250 -17.92 -3.71 23.02
N ALA A 251 -17.21 -4.77 23.37
CA ALA A 251 -17.76 -5.85 24.19
C ALA A 251 -17.75 -5.52 25.69
N ASP A 252 -16.97 -4.54 26.14
CA ASP A 252 -16.79 -4.14 27.52
C ASP A 252 -17.33 -2.73 27.82
N ASP A 253 -17.38 -2.36 29.11
CA ASP A 253 -17.93 -1.09 29.59
C ASP A 253 -16.87 0.03 29.68
N LEU A 254 -15.73 -0.07 28.97
CA LEU A 254 -14.64 0.91 29.06
C LEU A 254 -14.93 2.14 28.20
N ASP A 255 -14.92 3.31 28.82
CA ASP A 255 -14.94 4.62 28.12
C ASP A 255 -13.52 4.99 27.69
N VAL A 256 -13.11 4.55 26.49
CA VAL A 256 -11.76 4.81 25.97
C VAL A 256 -11.58 6.27 25.60
N VAL A 257 -12.65 6.98 25.17
CA VAL A 257 -12.61 8.44 24.98
C VAL A 257 -12.35 9.15 26.30
N GLY A 258 -13.02 8.75 27.37
CA GLY A 258 -12.77 9.26 28.72
C GLY A 258 -11.34 9.01 29.17
N ILE A 259 -10.83 7.79 29.01
CA ILE A 259 -9.44 7.42 29.31
C ILE A 259 -8.45 8.29 28.51
N ALA A 260 -8.65 8.45 27.22
CA ALA A 260 -7.81 9.28 26.35
C ALA A 260 -7.73 10.72 26.86
N LYS A 261 -8.87 11.32 27.20
CA LYS A 261 -8.95 12.70 27.69
C LYS A 261 -8.37 12.88 29.08
N GLU A 262 -8.80 12.06 30.05
CA GLU A 262 -8.53 12.29 31.48
C GLU A 262 -7.15 11.78 31.87
N LYS A 263 -6.72 10.66 31.33
CA LYS A 263 -5.45 10.01 31.70
C LYS A 263 -4.30 10.38 30.77
N HIS A 264 -4.57 10.51 29.47
CA HIS A 264 -3.53 10.74 28.46
C HIS A 264 -3.53 12.14 27.85
N GLY A 265 -4.50 12.98 28.25
CA GLY A 265 -4.55 14.41 27.90
C GLY A 265 -4.94 14.69 26.46
N PHE A 266 -5.58 13.76 25.75
CA PHE A 266 -6.06 13.97 24.40
C PHE A 266 -7.17 15.02 24.34
N THR A 267 -7.09 15.90 23.36
CA THR A 267 -8.24 16.64 22.86
C THR A 267 -9.03 15.70 21.96
N TYR A 268 -10.34 15.59 22.17
CA TYR A 268 -11.21 14.72 21.40
C TYR A 268 -12.12 15.54 20.48
N VAL A 269 -12.25 15.10 19.24
CA VAL A 269 -13.12 15.67 18.21
C VAL A 269 -13.77 14.53 17.41
N ASP A 270 -15.08 14.58 17.22
CA ASP A 270 -15.86 13.50 16.61
C ASP A 270 -16.82 13.94 15.50
N ASP A 271 -16.77 15.22 15.14
CA ASP A 271 -17.63 15.74 14.09
C ASP A 271 -16.92 16.74 13.17
N ARG A 272 -17.56 17.06 12.06
CA ARG A 272 -17.08 18.02 11.08
C ARG A 272 -16.93 19.44 11.66
N ALA A 273 -17.84 19.87 12.51
CA ALA A 273 -17.81 21.22 13.07
C ALA A 273 -16.58 21.43 13.96
N GLY A 274 -16.25 20.43 14.80
CA GLY A 274 -15.04 20.43 15.62
C GLY A 274 -13.78 20.37 14.76
N PHE A 275 -13.75 19.57 13.70
CA PHE A 275 -12.63 19.53 12.75
C PHE A 275 -12.42 20.90 12.07
N ASP A 276 -13.48 21.55 11.66
CA ASP A 276 -13.44 22.84 10.96
C ASP A 276 -12.88 24.00 11.80
N GLU A 277 -12.83 23.84 13.12
CA GLU A 277 -12.11 24.79 13.97
C GLU A 277 -10.61 24.81 13.70
N PHE A 278 -10.04 23.68 13.27
CA PHE A 278 -8.61 23.51 12.95
C PHE A 278 -8.31 23.61 11.47
N TRP A 279 -9.31 23.39 10.63
CA TRP A 279 -9.18 23.42 9.18
C TRP A 279 -8.62 24.78 8.69
N GLU A 280 -7.69 24.73 7.76
CA GLU A 280 -6.97 25.90 7.22
C GLU A 280 -6.21 26.76 8.25
N GLY A 281 -5.99 26.21 9.46
CA GLY A 281 -5.27 26.91 10.53
C GLY A 281 -6.09 27.99 11.23
N LYS A 282 -7.41 27.88 11.21
CA LYS A 282 -8.31 28.79 11.94
C LYS A 282 -7.97 28.84 13.44
N LYS A 283 -7.72 27.66 14.02
CA LYS A 283 -7.17 27.51 15.36
C LYS A 283 -5.95 26.59 15.32
N GLU A 284 -5.12 26.69 16.35
CA GLU A 284 -4.03 25.75 16.58
C GLU A 284 -4.61 24.41 17.02
N VAL A 285 -4.08 23.32 16.43
CA VAL A 285 -4.45 21.97 16.84
C VAL A 285 -3.76 21.66 18.17
N PRO A 286 -4.50 21.40 19.25
CA PRO A 286 -3.92 21.01 20.52
C PRO A 286 -3.46 19.56 20.46
N LEU A 287 -2.21 19.29 20.79
CA LEU A 287 -1.66 17.93 20.84
C LEU A 287 -1.49 17.46 22.27
N PRO A 288 -1.76 16.19 22.60
CA PRO A 288 -2.25 15.15 21.69
C PRO A 288 -3.74 15.34 21.30
N ILE A 289 -4.10 14.90 20.09
CA ILE A 289 -5.47 14.96 19.57
C ILE A 289 -5.93 13.61 19.01
N LEU A 290 -7.20 13.28 19.31
CA LEU A 290 -7.93 12.14 18.81
C LEU A 290 -9.17 12.64 18.03
N GLY A 291 -9.19 12.48 16.72
CA GLY A 291 -10.31 12.85 15.85
C GLY A 291 -10.93 11.60 15.22
N LEU A 292 -12.14 11.23 15.66
CA LEU A 292 -12.88 10.07 15.20
C LEU A 292 -14.18 10.52 14.51
N PHE A 293 -14.10 10.74 13.20
CA PHE A 293 -15.13 11.45 12.44
C PHE A 293 -16.30 10.58 11.97
N ALA A 294 -16.16 9.25 12.06
CA ALA A 294 -17.22 8.30 11.72
C ALA A 294 -17.33 7.22 12.81
N PRO A 295 -18.49 6.59 12.98
CA PRO A 295 -18.66 5.44 13.89
C PRO A 295 -17.70 4.30 13.53
N THR A 296 -17.69 3.91 12.27
CA THR A 296 -16.77 2.98 11.63
C THR A 296 -15.98 3.72 10.55
N ASP A 297 -15.82 3.16 9.36
CA ASP A 297 -15.12 3.81 8.25
C ASP A 297 -15.74 5.15 7.82
N ILE A 298 -14.90 6.09 7.40
CA ILE A 298 -15.37 7.25 6.64
C ILE A 298 -15.93 6.76 5.30
N PRO A 299 -17.10 7.22 4.83
CA PRO A 299 -17.70 6.76 3.57
C PRO A 299 -16.74 6.85 2.39
N PHE A 300 -16.92 5.96 1.39
CA PHE A 300 -16.15 6.04 0.13
C PHE A 300 -16.16 7.46 -0.43
N GLU A 301 -15.07 7.91 -0.99
CA GLU A 301 -14.93 9.27 -1.51
C GLU A 301 -16.03 9.61 -2.55
N VAL A 302 -16.49 8.64 -3.34
CA VAL A 302 -17.62 8.82 -4.27
C VAL A 302 -18.91 9.24 -3.55
N ASP A 303 -19.12 8.77 -2.34
CA ASP A 303 -20.28 9.07 -1.48
C ASP A 303 -20.01 10.27 -0.58
N ARG A 304 -18.82 10.28 0.08
CA ARG A 304 -18.39 11.31 1.02
C ARG A 304 -18.45 12.73 0.41
N ARG A 305 -18.07 12.88 -0.85
CA ARG A 305 -18.09 14.18 -1.55
C ARG A 305 -19.48 14.84 -1.59
N SER A 306 -20.55 14.05 -1.42
CA SER A 306 -21.92 14.56 -1.23
C SER A 306 -22.24 14.82 0.24
N MET A 307 -21.33 14.46 1.17
CA MET A 307 -21.45 14.57 2.63
C MET A 307 -20.32 15.40 3.24
N ASN A 308 -19.78 16.39 2.51
CA ASN A 308 -18.68 17.25 2.96
C ASN A 308 -18.97 17.99 4.28
N GLU A 309 -20.25 18.25 4.58
CA GLU A 309 -20.67 18.88 5.84
C GLU A 309 -20.65 17.91 7.03
N ILE A 310 -20.40 16.62 6.79
CA ILE A 310 -20.41 15.57 7.80
C ILE A 310 -19.00 15.01 8.02
N TYR A 311 -18.28 14.69 6.94
CA TYR A 311 -16.99 13.99 7.00
C TYR A 311 -15.86 14.77 6.34
N PRO A 312 -14.71 14.96 6.98
CA PRO A 312 -13.52 15.49 6.32
C PRO A 312 -12.98 14.49 5.30
N SER A 313 -12.32 14.96 4.24
CA SER A 313 -11.61 14.11 3.29
C SER A 313 -10.22 13.73 3.82
N LEU A 314 -9.59 12.71 3.19
CA LEU A 314 -8.21 12.32 3.49
C LEU A 314 -7.25 13.50 3.34
N SER A 315 -7.37 14.29 2.26
CA SER A 315 -6.51 15.45 2.03
C SER A 315 -6.73 16.56 3.05
N GLU A 316 -7.96 16.79 3.53
CA GLU A 316 -8.24 17.75 4.59
C GLU A 316 -7.60 17.33 5.92
N MET A 317 -7.75 16.05 6.31
CA MET A 317 -7.15 15.48 7.51
C MET A 317 -5.62 15.53 7.45
N ALA A 318 -5.02 15.09 6.34
CA ALA A 318 -3.58 15.09 6.13
C ALA A 318 -2.98 16.51 6.18
N LYS A 319 -3.61 17.49 5.52
CA LYS A 319 -3.19 18.90 5.55
C LYS A 319 -3.21 19.48 6.96
N THR A 320 -4.27 19.15 7.72
CA THR A 320 -4.40 19.61 9.11
C THR A 320 -3.36 18.96 10.02
N ALA A 321 -3.13 17.66 9.86
CA ALA A 321 -2.12 16.90 10.61
C ALA A 321 -0.70 17.42 10.35
N ILE A 322 -0.31 17.59 9.09
CA ILE A 322 1.02 18.08 8.71
C ILE A 322 1.27 19.47 9.30
N ARG A 323 0.30 20.39 9.19
CA ARG A 323 0.42 21.73 9.76
C ARG A 323 0.58 21.70 11.29
N ALA A 324 -0.17 20.83 11.97
CA ALA A 324 -0.08 20.65 13.41
C ALA A 324 1.30 20.14 13.84
N LEU A 325 1.78 19.08 13.18
CA LEU A 325 3.07 18.44 13.51
C LEU A 325 4.27 19.35 13.14
N GLU A 326 4.22 20.05 12.01
CA GLU A 326 5.26 21.03 11.62
C GLU A 326 5.37 22.15 12.66
N LYS A 327 4.21 22.68 13.11
CA LYS A 327 4.19 23.72 14.15
C LYS A 327 4.69 23.21 15.49
N ALA A 328 4.26 22.01 15.92
CA ALA A 328 4.69 21.42 17.19
C ALA A 328 6.19 21.12 17.21
N THR A 329 6.81 20.91 16.06
CA THR A 329 8.24 20.64 15.95
C THR A 329 9.07 21.87 15.60
N ALA A 330 8.48 23.08 15.50
CA ALA A 330 9.18 24.28 15.02
C ALA A 330 10.50 24.52 15.79
N ASP A 331 10.46 24.47 17.11
CA ASP A 331 11.57 24.71 18.01
C ASP A 331 12.28 23.42 18.49
N SER A 332 11.91 22.25 17.94
CA SER A 332 12.52 20.96 18.26
C SER A 332 13.73 20.69 17.37
N ASP A 333 14.68 19.93 17.88
CA ASP A 333 15.79 19.34 17.10
C ASP A 333 15.37 18.06 16.35
N LYS A 334 14.16 17.58 16.60
CA LYS A 334 13.51 16.46 15.90
C LYS A 334 12.33 16.97 15.06
N GLY A 335 12.06 16.27 13.97
CA GLY A 335 10.87 16.49 13.14
C GLY A 335 9.70 15.62 13.58
N PHE A 336 8.95 15.12 12.60
CA PHE A 336 7.83 14.22 12.84
C PHE A 336 7.87 12.98 11.93
N PHE A 337 7.24 11.92 12.41
CA PHE A 337 6.81 10.76 11.64
C PHE A 337 5.29 10.80 11.48
N LEU A 338 4.80 10.74 10.24
CA LEU A 338 3.38 10.73 9.94
C LEU A 338 3.07 9.59 8.98
N MET A 339 2.18 8.68 9.39
CA MET A 339 1.56 7.70 8.50
C MET A 339 0.22 8.25 8.00
N ILE A 340 -0.01 8.17 6.69
CA ILE A 340 -1.27 8.56 6.03
C ILE A 340 -1.72 7.38 5.18
N GLU A 341 -2.99 7.03 5.28
CA GLU A 341 -3.51 5.89 4.54
C GLU A 341 -4.77 6.26 3.74
N GLY A 342 -4.74 5.93 2.44
CA GLY A 342 -5.92 5.82 1.60
C GLY A 342 -6.48 4.41 1.73
N SER A 343 -7.11 4.14 2.84
CA SER A 343 -7.48 2.81 3.29
C SER A 343 -8.55 2.16 2.43
N ARG A 344 -9.50 2.95 1.93
CA ARG A 344 -10.68 2.40 1.30
C ARG A 344 -10.54 2.08 -0.19
N ILE A 345 -9.34 2.20 -0.77
CA ILE A 345 -9.04 1.64 -2.10
C ILE A 345 -9.20 0.12 -2.05
N ASP A 346 -8.74 -0.49 -0.96
CA ASP A 346 -8.87 -1.92 -0.67
C ASP A 346 -10.34 -2.35 -0.57
N HIS A 347 -11.11 -1.69 0.28
CA HIS A 347 -12.53 -2.00 0.47
C HIS A 347 -13.33 -1.89 -0.84
N ALA A 348 -13.02 -0.91 -1.69
CA ALA A 348 -13.62 -0.83 -3.03
C ALA A 348 -13.20 -2.01 -3.94
N GLY A 349 -11.99 -2.52 -3.78
CA GLY A 349 -11.50 -3.76 -4.42
C GLY A 349 -12.26 -4.99 -3.93
N HIS A 350 -12.43 -5.14 -2.62
CA HIS A 350 -13.18 -6.25 -2.00
C HIS A 350 -14.63 -6.33 -2.49
N ILE A 351 -15.29 -5.20 -2.63
CA ILE A 351 -16.66 -5.15 -3.15
C ILE A 351 -16.73 -5.08 -4.68
N ASN A 352 -15.59 -5.16 -5.38
CA ASN A 352 -15.46 -5.12 -6.83
C ASN A 352 -16.13 -3.89 -7.46
N ASP A 353 -16.06 -2.73 -6.78
CA ASP A 353 -16.65 -1.46 -7.24
C ASP A 353 -15.61 -0.54 -7.87
N PRO A 354 -15.49 -0.53 -9.21
CA PRO A 354 -14.48 0.29 -9.88
C PRO A 354 -14.81 1.78 -9.82
N ALA A 355 -16.07 2.16 -9.61
CA ALA A 355 -16.46 3.56 -9.52
C ALA A 355 -16.08 4.18 -8.17
N ALA A 356 -16.17 3.40 -7.08
CA ALA A 356 -15.63 3.78 -5.79
C ALA A 356 -14.09 3.83 -5.86
N GLN A 357 -13.44 2.76 -6.35
CA GLN A 357 -11.99 2.63 -6.32
C GLN A 357 -11.26 3.78 -7.06
N VAL A 358 -11.70 4.18 -8.25
CA VAL A 358 -11.03 5.29 -8.98
C VAL A 358 -11.09 6.61 -8.21
N ARG A 359 -12.11 6.84 -7.39
CA ARG A 359 -12.25 8.07 -6.62
C ARG A 359 -11.43 8.05 -5.35
N GLU A 360 -11.31 6.89 -4.71
CA GLU A 360 -10.36 6.68 -3.61
C GLU A 360 -8.92 6.94 -4.08
N VAL A 361 -8.51 6.36 -5.21
CA VAL A 361 -7.16 6.56 -5.75
C VAL A 361 -6.92 8.02 -6.16
N LEU A 362 -7.93 8.74 -6.68
CA LEU A 362 -7.80 10.17 -6.99
C LEU A 362 -7.59 11.01 -5.74
N GLU A 363 -8.34 10.75 -4.66
CA GLU A 363 -8.18 11.48 -3.41
C GLU A 363 -6.84 11.16 -2.75
N TYR A 364 -6.37 9.91 -2.87
CA TYR A 364 -5.03 9.53 -2.46
C TYR A 364 -3.94 10.27 -3.27
N ASP A 365 -4.07 10.36 -4.60
CA ASP A 365 -3.13 11.12 -5.48
C ASP A 365 -3.12 12.62 -5.14
N ASN A 366 -4.28 13.20 -4.82
CA ASN A 366 -4.40 14.58 -4.36
C ASN A 366 -3.66 14.79 -3.03
N THR A 367 -3.82 13.85 -2.11
CA THR A 367 -3.13 13.88 -0.81
C THR A 367 -1.62 13.73 -0.99
N PHE A 368 -1.18 12.77 -1.81
CA PHE A 368 0.23 12.57 -2.15
C PHE A 368 0.85 13.84 -2.78
N LYS A 369 0.14 14.47 -3.68
CA LYS A 369 0.56 15.73 -4.30
C LYS A 369 0.81 16.79 -3.23
N TYR A 370 -0.14 17.01 -2.33
CA TYR A 370 0.01 18.00 -1.26
C TYR A 370 1.21 17.70 -0.37
N VAL A 371 1.39 16.44 0.05
CA VAL A 371 2.53 16.03 0.89
C VAL A 371 3.86 16.27 0.17
N SER A 372 3.93 15.94 -1.13
CA SER A 372 5.13 16.16 -1.94
C SER A 372 5.46 17.64 -2.06
N GLU A 373 4.47 18.50 -2.34
CA GLU A 373 4.63 19.96 -2.41
C GLU A 373 5.06 20.54 -1.05
N PHE A 374 4.42 20.13 0.04
CA PHE A 374 4.81 20.53 1.39
C PHE A 374 6.27 20.23 1.71
N LEU A 375 6.75 19.01 1.39
CA LEU A 375 8.13 18.63 1.66
C LEU A 375 9.13 19.38 0.79
N GLN A 376 8.77 19.77 -0.43
CA GLN A 376 9.60 20.62 -1.30
C GLN A 376 9.74 22.04 -0.73
N ASP A 377 8.67 22.59 -0.14
CA ASP A 377 8.63 23.95 0.38
C ASP A 377 9.11 24.06 1.83
N SER A 378 9.11 22.94 2.58
CA SER A 378 9.50 22.91 3.99
C SER A 378 10.98 23.22 4.19
N LYS A 379 11.28 24.04 5.21
CA LYS A 379 12.67 24.30 5.65
C LYS A 379 13.30 23.09 6.34
N THR A 380 12.48 22.19 6.88
CA THR A 380 12.94 20.94 7.48
C THR A 380 13.06 19.89 6.39
N PRO A 381 14.25 19.31 6.15
CA PRO A 381 14.39 18.23 5.19
C PRO A 381 13.41 17.10 5.49
N GLY A 382 12.81 16.54 4.45
CA GLY A 382 11.87 15.43 4.62
C GLY A 382 11.85 14.49 3.41
N VAL A 383 11.36 13.30 3.62
CA VAL A 383 11.14 12.29 2.57
C VAL A 383 9.72 11.78 2.66
N LEU A 384 9.11 11.62 1.50
CA LEU A 384 7.87 10.90 1.28
C LEU A 384 8.19 9.56 0.64
N VAL A 385 7.70 8.49 1.26
CA VAL A 385 7.61 7.16 0.66
C VAL A 385 6.16 6.72 0.71
N ALA A 386 5.69 6.14 -0.38
CA ALA A 386 4.36 5.56 -0.47
C ALA A 386 4.40 4.19 -1.14
N THR A 387 3.58 3.28 -0.68
CA THR A 387 3.39 1.96 -1.30
C THR A 387 2.03 1.41 -0.91
N SER A 388 1.62 0.33 -1.56
CA SER A 388 0.50 -0.51 -1.08
C SER A 388 1.06 -1.69 -0.29
N ASP A 389 0.26 -2.26 0.55
CA ASP A 389 0.54 -3.51 1.28
C ASP A 389 0.24 -4.74 0.41
N HIS A 390 -0.77 -4.69 -0.45
CA HIS A 390 -1.14 -5.69 -1.46
C HIS A 390 -1.99 -5.08 -2.59
N GLU A 391 -2.42 -5.90 -3.52
CA GLU A 391 -3.47 -5.60 -4.49
C GLU A 391 -4.75 -6.35 -4.09
N THR A 392 -5.91 -5.77 -4.38
CA THR A 392 -7.22 -6.34 -4.02
C THR A 392 -8.14 -6.46 -5.23
N GLY A 393 -8.88 -7.59 -5.26
CA GLY A 393 -9.86 -7.90 -6.28
C GLY A 393 -9.31 -8.62 -7.49
N GLY A 394 -7.99 -8.69 -7.68
CA GLY A 394 -7.40 -9.18 -8.92
C GLY A 394 -7.90 -8.38 -10.11
N LEU A 395 -7.89 -7.04 -9.97
CA LEU A 395 -8.43 -6.09 -10.95
C LEU A 395 -7.76 -6.23 -12.32
N SER A 396 -8.60 -6.32 -13.35
CA SER A 396 -8.19 -6.23 -14.75
C SER A 396 -8.94 -5.13 -15.47
N VAL A 397 -8.20 -4.20 -16.09
CA VAL A 397 -8.78 -3.14 -16.96
C VAL A 397 -9.08 -3.73 -18.34
N ALA A 398 -9.71 -4.90 -18.33
CA ALA A 398 -10.20 -5.65 -19.48
C ALA A 398 -11.14 -6.75 -18.97
N ARG A 399 -12.28 -6.92 -19.62
CA ARG A 399 -13.20 -8.03 -19.36
C ARG A 399 -13.68 -8.63 -20.66
N GLN A 400 -13.63 -9.94 -20.76
CA GLN A 400 -14.22 -10.65 -21.87
C GLN A 400 -15.64 -11.09 -21.52
N ASN A 401 -16.65 -10.38 -22.01
CA ASN A 401 -18.06 -10.67 -21.73
C ASN A 401 -18.61 -11.82 -22.55
N PHE A 402 -18.02 -12.14 -23.72
CA PHE A 402 -18.48 -13.14 -24.67
C PHE A 402 -17.34 -14.07 -25.08
N ILE A 403 -17.68 -15.24 -25.66
CA ILE A 403 -16.72 -16.25 -26.13
C ILE A 403 -15.98 -15.82 -27.41
N ASP A 404 -16.44 -14.79 -28.08
CA ASP A 404 -15.86 -14.28 -29.31
C ASP A 404 -14.46 -13.68 -29.09
N TYR A 405 -13.80 -13.25 -30.18
CA TYR A 405 -12.50 -12.59 -30.09
C TYR A 405 -12.58 -11.37 -29.16
N PRO A 406 -11.66 -11.21 -28.18
CA PRO A 406 -11.75 -10.15 -27.19
C PRO A 406 -11.66 -8.76 -27.80
N GLU A 407 -12.46 -7.84 -27.32
CA GLU A 407 -12.36 -6.42 -27.62
C GLU A 407 -11.27 -5.78 -26.75
N TYR A 408 -10.42 -4.95 -27.35
CA TYR A 408 -9.38 -4.21 -26.61
C TYR A 408 -9.93 -2.85 -26.16
N LEU A 409 -10.95 -2.89 -25.30
CA LEU A 409 -11.72 -1.71 -24.90
C LEU A 409 -12.05 -1.76 -23.42
N TRP A 410 -12.19 -0.59 -22.81
CA TRP A 410 -12.91 -0.35 -21.57
C TRP A 410 -13.58 1.03 -21.65
N TYR A 411 -14.62 1.28 -20.84
CA TYR A 411 -15.47 2.45 -20.99
C TYR A 411 -15.45 3.36 -19.75
N PRO A 412 -14.55 4.36 -19.68
CA PRO A 412 -14.45 5.29 -18.52
C PRO A 412 -15.73 6.07 -18.25
N ALA A 413 -16.51 6.37 -19.29
CA ALA A 413 -17.78 7.08 -19.16
C ALA A 413 -18.77 6.37 -18.25
N VAL A 414 -18.74 5.04 -18.17
CA VAL A 414 -19.60 4.27 -17.27
C VAL A 414 -19.30 4.63 -15.82
N LEU A 415 -18.01 4.66 -15.44
CA LEU A 415 -17.61 5.05 -14.08
C LEU A 415 -17.88 6.53 -13.82
N ALA A 416 -17.72 7.39 -14.83
CA ALA A 416 -17.95 8.82 -14.71
C ALA A 416 -19.41 9.15 -14.39
N ASN A 417 -20.34 8.37 -14.91
CA ASN A 417 -21.77 8.56 -14.68
C ASN A 417 -22.24 8.08 -13.29
N ALA A 418 -21.45 7.25 -12.60
CA ALA A 418 -21.77 6.79 -11.26
C ALA A 418 -21.61 7.94 -10.24
N SER A 419 -22.66 8.20 -9.49
CA SER A 419 -22.73 9.23 -8.44
C SER A 419 -22.52 8.67 -7.04
N TYR A 420 -22.77 7.38 -6.83
CA TYR A 420 -22.66 6.67 -5.55
C TYR A 420 -22.02 5.32 -5.72
N SER A 421 -21.46 4.78 -4.62
CA SER A 421 -20.96 3.42 -4.57
C SER A 421 -22.09 2.39 -4.61
N SER A 422 -21.74 1.18 -5.02
CA SER A 422 -22.65 0.02 -4.94
C SER A 422 -23.10 -0.26 -3.51
N LEU A 423 -22.22 -0.02 -2.54
CA LEU A 423 -22.49 -0.17 -1.11
C LEU A 423 -23.56 0.83 -0.64
N TYR A 424 -23.36 2.12 -0.91
CA TYR A 424 -24.33 3.17 -0.56
C TYR A 424 -25.71 2.88 -1.13
N LEU A 425 -25.78 2.39 -2.37
CA LEU A 425 -27.06 2.08 -3.00
C LEU A 425 -27.72 0.85 -2.40
N ALA A 426 -26.94 -0.15 -2.00
CA ALA A 426 -27.45 -1.30 -1.26
C ALA A 426 -28.05 -0.87 0.10
N HIS A 427 -27.34 0.00 0.82
CA HIS A 427 -27.87 0.60 2.06
C HIS A 427 -29.21 1.33 1.84
N LYS A 428 -29.31 2.14 0.79
CA LYS A 428 -30.57 2.83 0.44
C LYS A 428 -31.70 1.86 0.11
N LEU A 429 -31.39 0.72 -0.50
CA LEU A 429 -32.37 -0.32 -0.75
C LEU A 429 -32.85 -0.95 0.57
N HIS A 430 -31.91 -1.30 1.45
CA HIS A 430 -32.22 -1.88 2.75
C HIS A 430 -33.05 -0.91 3.62
N GLN A 431 -32.68 0.36 3.69
CA GLN A 431 -33.47 1.39 4.36
C GLN A 431 -34.91 1.45 3.84
N HIS A 432 -35.07 1.45 2.51
CA HIS A 432 -36.39 1.47 1.88
C HIS A 432 -37.24 0.25 2.28
N LEU A 433 -36.63 -0.93 2.31
CA LEU A 433 -37.31 -2.17 2.72
C LEU A 433 -37.66 -2.17 4.21
N ALA A 434 -36.81 -1.60 5.06
CA ALA A 434 -37.05 -1.47 6.50
C ALA A 434 -38.24 -0.54 6.84
N GLU A 435 -38.63 0.38 5.94
CA GLU A 435 -39.84 1.19 6.10
C GLU A 435 -41.14 0.38 6.14
N GLY A 436 -41.10 -0.94 5.87
CA GLY A 436 -42.21 -1.89 6.05
C GLY A 436 -43.39 -1.68 5.09
N LYS A 437 -43.16 -1.05 3.95
CA LYS A 437 -44.20 -0.92 2.92
C LYS A 437 -44.40 -2.27 2.21
N GLU A 438 -45.63 -2.74 2.19
CA GLU A 438 -46.00 -3.87 1.34
C GLU A 438 -45.92 -3.43 -0.13
N GLU A 439 -44.87 -3.83 -0.83
CA GLU A 439 -44.67 -3.55 -2.25
C GLU A 439 -44.77 -4.83 -3.08
N SER A 440 -45.37 -4.75 -4.27
CA SER A 440 -45.27 -5.85 -5.23
C SER A 440 -43.84 -5.93 -5.75
N GLY A 441 -43.40 -7.11 -6.19
CA GLY A 441 -42.07 -7.27 -6.76
C GLY A 441 -41.83 -6.33 -7.97
N GLN A 442 -42.87 -5.89 -8.67
CA GLN A 442 -42.79 -4.95 -9.77
C GLN A 442 -42.57 -3.50 -9.28
N ASP A 443 -43.19 -3.13 -8.15
CA ASP A 443 -43.00 -1.80 -7.55
C ASP A 443 -41.58 -1.67 -7.02
N LEU A 444 -41.05 -2.69 -6.37
CA LEU A 444 -39.66 -2.73 -5.92
C LEU A 444 -38.67 -2.63 -7.09
N GLN A 445 -38.89 -3.36 -8.20
CA GLN A 445 -38.04 -3.21 -9.40
C GLN A 445 -38.07 -1.79 -9.96
N THR A 446 -39.25 -1.16 -9.93
CA THR A 446 -39.40 0.25 -10.36
C THR A 446 -38.63 1.18 -9.44
N TYR A 447 -38.71 1.00 -8.13
CA TYR A 447 -37.91 1.74 -7.15
C TYR A 447 -36.41 1.56 -7.39
N ILE A 448 -35.93 0.33 -7.50
CA ILE A 448 -34.52 0.03 -7.77
C ILE A 448 -34.05 0.75 -9.04
N LYS A 449 -34.82 0.68 -10.12
CA LYS A 449 -34.45 1.34 -11.38
C LYS A 449 -34.42 2.86 -11.24
N GLU A 450 -35.53 3.48 -10.79
CA GLU A 450 -35.73 4.91 -10.84
C GLU A 450 -35.04 5.68 -9.71
N LYS A 451 -34.84 5.06 -8.56
CA LYS A 451 -34.25 5.72 -7.38
C LYS A 451 -32.81 5.34 -7.12
N LEU A 452 -32.37 4.15 -7.55
CA LEU A 452 -31.03 3.67 -7.27
C LEU A 452 -30.17 3.57 -8.55
N VAL A 453 -30.57 2.74 -9.52
CA VAL A 453 -29.74 2.41 -10.68
C VAL A 453 -29.55 3.62 -11.61
N VAL A 454 -30.62 4.28 -12.03
CA VAL A 454 -30.54 5.42 -12.96
C VAL A 454 -29.82 6.62 -12.33
N PRO A 455 -30.22 7.13 -11.16
CA PRO A 455 -29.54 8.29 -10.58
C PRO A 455 -28.20 7.95 -9.91
N GLY A 456 -28.05 6.74 -9.36
CA GLY A 456 -26.88 6.35 -8.58
C GLY A 456 -25.76 5.80 -9.43
N LEU A 457 -26.05 4.87 -10.34
CA LEU A 457 -25.06 4.26 -11.22
C LEU A 457 -24.96 4.91 -12.60
N GLY A 458 -25.94 5.79 -12.98
CA GLY A 458 -26.00 6.37 -14.30
C GLY A 458 -26.35 5.36 -15.42
N ILE A 459 -26.91 4.21 -15.06
CA ILE A 459 -27.23 3.11 -15.99
C ILE A 459 -28.67 3.28 -16.48
N LEU A 460 -28.84 3.57 -17.79
CA LEU A 460 -30.15 3.77 -18.40
C LEU A 460 -30.72 2.50 -19.06
N ASP A 461 -29.86 1.53 -19.36
CA ASP A 461 -30.13 0.30 -20.08
C ASP A 461 -30.23 -0.93 -19.16
N ALA A 462 -30.54 -0.72 -17.88
CA ALA A 462 -30.75 -1.82 -16.93
C ALA A 462 -31.87 -2.74 -17.43
N THR A 463 -31.58 -4.04 -17.50
CA THR A 463 -32.54 -5.04 -17.98
C THR A 463 -33.51 -5.45 -16.88
N ASP A 464 -34.69 -5.90 -17.26
CA ASP A 464 -35.69 -6.43 -16.32
C ASP A 464 -35.14 -7.63 -15.51
N GLU A 465 -34.24 -8.42 -16.11
CA GLU A 465 -33.58 -9.53 -15.42
C GLU A 465 -32.63 -9.07 -14.31
N GLU A 466 -31.83 -8.03 -14.55
CA GLU A 466 -30.95 -7.43 -13.54
C GLU A 466 -31.77 -6.88 -12.37
N LEU A 467 -32.82 -6.13 -12.66
CA LEU A 467 -33.71 -5.56 -11.64
C LEU A 467 -34.46 -6.63 -10.85
N ALA A 468 -34.94 -7.68 -11.52
CA ALA A 468 -35.62 -8.80 -10.87
C ALA A 468 -34.70 -9.60 -9.95
N LYS A 469 -33.41 -9.75 -10.28
CA LYS A 469 -32.41 -10.40 -9.42
C LYS A 469 -32.23 -9.62 -8.12
N ILE A 470 -32.04 -8.30 -8.21
CA ILE A 470 -31.86 -7.44 -7.03
C ILE A 470 -33.14 -7.47 -6.16
N ALA A 471 -34.32 -7.31 -6.77
CA ALA A 471 -35.58 -7.34 -6.05
C ALA A 471 -35.87 -8.70 -5.38
N LYS A 472 -35.37 -9.79 -5.96
CA LYS A 472 -35.54 -11.14 -5.40
C LYS A 472 -34.56 -11.42 -4.26
N PHE A 473 -33.35 -10.86 -4.31
CA PHE A 473 -32.29 -11.10 -3.34
C PHE A 473 -31.67 -9.76 -2.90
N PRO A 474 -32.41 -8.91 -2.17
CA PRO A 474 -31.92 -7.58 -1.76
C PRO A 474 -30.62 -7.63 -0.95
N ILE A 475 -30.41 -8.65 -0.13
CA ILE A 475 -29.16 -8.86 0.62
C ILE A 475 -27.93 -8.95 -0.29
N LEU A 476 -28.08 -9.30 -1.55
CA LEU A 476 -27.03 -9.33 -2.55
C LEU A 476 -27.05 -8.10 -3.46
N ALA A 477 -27.70 -7.01 -3.07
CA ALA A 477 -27.83 -5.82 -3.89
C ALA A 477 -26.46 -5.20 -4.23
N GLN A 478 -25.55 -5.13 -3.25
CA GLN A 478 -24.22 -4.55 -3.44
C GLN A 478 -23.44 -5.25 -4.56
N PRO A 479 -23.18 -6.57 -4.55
CA PRO A 479 -22.45 -7.21 -5.63
C PRO A 479 -23.18 -7.15 -6.98
N TYR A 480 -24.51 -7.11 -7.01
CA TYR A 480 -25.24 -6.92 -8.25
C TYR A 480 -25.04 -5.51 -8.82
N PHE A 481 -25.10 -4.45 -8.01
CA PHE A 481 -24.81 -3.08 -8.46
C PHE A 481 -23.37 -2.95 -8.97
N ALA A 482 -22.40 -3.50 -8.26
CA ALA A 482 -21.00 -3.50 -8.65
C ALA A 482 -20.76 -4.24 -9.99
N ASP A 483 -21.38 -5.41 -10.19
CA ASP A 483 -21.30 -6.17 -11.44
C ASP A 483 -21.98 -5.44 -12.62
N MET A 484 -23.10 -4.74 -12.39
CA MET A 484 -23.74 -3.92 -13.43
C MET A 484 -22.81 -2.86 -13.99
N ILE A 485 -22.03 -2.16 -13.14
CA ILE A 485 -21.01 -1.19 -13.56
C ILE A 485 -19.85 -1.91 -14.23
N SER A 486 -19.27 -2.91 -13.57
CA SER A 486 -18.06 -3.61 -14.03
C SER A 486 -18.24 -4.21 -15.42
N ARG A 487 -19.39 -4.86 -15.69
CA ARG A 487 -19.68 -5.41 -17.01
C ARG A 487 -19.81 -4.35 -18.09
N ARG A 488 -20.50 -3.23 -17.82
CA ARG A 488 -20.67 -2.14 -18.77
C ARG A 488 -19.38 -1.39 -19.03
N ALA A 489 -18.54 -1.25 -18.00
CA ALA A 489 -17.22 -0.64 -18.14
C ALA A 489 -16.17 -1.58 -18.78
N GLN A 490 -16.49 -2.87 -18.94
CA GLN A 490 -15.55 -3.94 -19.32
C GLN A 490 -14.35 -4.06 -18.36
N ILE A 491 -14.62 -3.99 -17.07
CA ILE A 491 -13.66 -4.22 -16.01
C ILE A 491 -13.87 -5.61 -15.43
N GLY A 492 -12.79 -6.33 -15.23
CA GLY A 492 -12.76 -7.69 -14.70
C GLY A 492 -12.18 -7.76 -13.29
N TRP A 493 -12.68 -8.71 -12.52
CA TRP A 493 -12.22 -9.04 -11.18
C TRP A 493 -12.02 -10.54 -11.06
N SER A 494 -10.98 -10.96 -10.38
CA SER A 494 -10.69 -12.38 -10.18
C SER A 494 -11.21 -12.91 -8.85
N SER A 495 -11.40 -12.02 -7.87
CA SER A 495 -11.63 -12.38 -6.48
C SER A 495 -12.36 -11.23 -5.76
N HIS A 496 -12.87 -11.50 -4.57
CA HIS A 496 -13.23 -10.50 -3.56
C HIS A 496 -12.11 -10.33 -2.51
N GLY A 497 -11.02 -11.07 -2.62
CA GLY A 497 -9.86 -11.01 -1.73
C GLY A 497 -8.65 -10.37 -2.40
N HIS A 498 -7.51 -10.48 -1.75
CA HIS A 498 -6.24 -9.96 -2.24
C HIS A 498 -5.64 -10.83 -3.34
N SER A 499 -4.70 -10.30 -4.08
CA SER A 499 -3.90 -11.04 -5.03
C SER A 499 -2.39 -10.95 -4.74
N ALA A 500 -1.61 -11.86 -5.32
CA ALA A 500 -0.16 -11.93 -5.13
C ALA A 500 0.63 -11.00 -6.07
N VAL A 501 0.01 -9.94 -6.59
CA VAL A 501 0.66 -8.98 -7.48
C VAL A 501 1.63 -8.11 -6.70
N ASP A 502 2.85 -7.89 -7.24
CA ASP A 502 3.77 -6.89 -6.72
C ASP A 502 3.16 -5.48 -6.86
N VAL A 503 3.26 -4.67 -5.82
CA VAL A 503 2.68 -3.32 -5.79
C VAL A 503 3.73 -2.24 -5.99
N ASN A 504 3.32 -1.06 -6.42
CA ASN A 504 4.23 0.03 -6.71
C ASN A 504 4.76 0.72 -5.45
N ILE A 505 6.02 1.15 -5.50
CA ILE A 505 6.61 2.09 -4.53
C ILE A 505 6.74 3.45 -5.21
N TYR A 506 6.41 4.50 -4.47
CA TYR A 506 6.56 5.89 -4.88
C TYR A 506 7.43 6.65 -3.88
N SER A 507 8.18 7.64 -4.33
CA SER A 507 9.02 8.45 -3.43
C SER A 507 9.26 9.85 -3.96
N SER A 508 9.40 10.81 -3.04
CA SER A 508 9.93 12.13 -3.37
C SER A 508 11.44 12.13 -3.69
N GLY A 509 12.11 10.97 -3.54
CA GLY A 509 13.56 10.88 -3.56
C GLY A 509 14.17 11.41 -2.25
N GLY A 510 15.48 11.47 -2.21
CA GLY A 510 16.23 11.96 -1.06
C GLY A 510 17.20 10.91 -0.49
N PRO A 511 17.89 11.23 0.62
CA PRO A 511 18.91 10.36 1.19
C PRO A 511 18.34 8.96 1.52
N GLY A 512 19.02 7.93 1.04
CA GLY A 512 18.70 6.55 1.36
C GLY A 512 17.61 5.90 0.51
N THR A 513 16.81 6.63 -0.22
CA THR A 513 15.68 6.07 -1.01
C THR A 513 16.10 5.09 -2.10
N ASP A 514 17.37 5.07 -2.49
CA ASP A 514 17.90 4.07 -3.43
C ASP A 514 17.82 2.63 -2.88
N ALA A 515 17.73 2.46 -1.55
CA ALA A 515 17.55 1.15 -0.91
C ALA A 515 16.21 0.48 -1.26
N ILE A 516 15.20 1.29 -1.57
CA ILE A 516 13.86 0.81 -1.95
C ILE A 516 13.58 0.97 -3.45
N ARG A 517 14.63 1.15 -4.27
CA ARG A 517 14.50 1.24 -5.72
C ARG A 517 14.52 -0.16 -6.36
N GLY A 518 13.75 -0.31 -7.44
CA GLY A 518 13.64 -1.59 -8.16
C GLY A 518 12.57 -2.48 -7.53
N ASN A 519 12.73 -3.81 -7.60
CA ASN A 519 11.79 -4.75 -6.99
C ASN A 519 12.37 -5.27 -5.68
N VAL A 520 11.81 -4.81 -4.57
CA VAL A 520 12.32 -5.11 -3.22
C VAL A 520 11.30 -5.91 -2.40
N GLU A 521 11.70 -6.43 -1.27
CA GLU A 521 10.79 -7.02 -0.30
C GLU A 521 10.10 -5.92 0.51
N ASN A 522 8.82 -6.09 0.91
CA ASN A 522 8.11 -5.07 1.69
C ASN A 522 8.83 -4.73 3.02
N THR A 523 9.54 -5.68 3.63
CA THR A 523 10.37 -5.44 4.81
C THR A 523 11.52 -4.46 4.57
N GLU A 524 12.01 -4.33 3.32
CA GLU A 524 13.05 -3.34 3.00
C GLU A 524 12.50 -1.90 3.06
N VAL A 525 11.21 -1.72 2.77
CA VAL A 525 10.53 -0.43 3.00
C VAL A 525 10.55 -0.09 4.49
N GLY A 526 10.14 -1.02 5.37
CA GLY A 526 10.18 -0.83 6.82
C GLY A 526 11.59 -0.52 7.35
N LYS A 527 12.60 -1.24 6.86
CA LYS A 527 14.01 -0.97 7.20
C LYS A 527 14.43 0.43 6.77
N PHE A 528 14.03 0.86 5.56
CA PHE A 528 14.31 2.21 5.09
C PHE A 528 13.69 3.27 6.03
N LEU A 529 12.42 3.09 6.46
CA LEU A 529 11.74 4.06 7.32
C LEU A 529 12.53 4.29 8.62
N ARG A 530 12.93 3.22 9.33
CA ARG A 530 13.70 3.32 10.57
C ARG A 530 15.11 3.89 10.35
N ASP A 531 15.78 3.49 9.26
CA ASP A 531 17.13 3.95 8.94
C ASP A 531 17.14 5.44 8.57
N TYR A 532 16.13 5.94 7.86
CA TYR A 532 16.01 7.34 7.48
C TYR A 532 15.89 8.26 8.70
N ILE A 533 15.07 7.92 9.70
CA ILE A 533 14.94 8.73 10.92
C ILE A 533 15.94 8.34 12.02
N ASP A 534 16.78 7.33 11.76
CA ASP A 534 17.86 6.84 12.64
C ASP A 534 17.33 6.45 14.02
N VAL A 535 16.38 5.50 14.03
CA VAL A 535 15.76 4.97 15.26
C VAL A 535 16.00 3.47 15.39
N ASP A 536 15.99 2.99 16.63
CA ASP A 536 16.24 1.61 17.00
C ASP A 536 14.93 0.91 17.40
N VAL A 537 14.39 0.10 16.49
CA VAL A 537 13.18 -0.70 16.73
C VAL A 537 13.47 -1.97 17.55
N GLU A 538 14.71 -2.43 17.56
CA GLU A 538 15.11 -3.61 18.31
C GLU A 538 15.11 -3.33 19.82
N GLU A 539 15.51 -2.11 20.23
CA GLU A 539 15.41 -1.67 21.64
C GLU A 539 13.94 -1.68 22.10
N ILE A 540 13.01 -1.22 21.26
CA ILE A 540 11.58 -1.25 21.53
C ILE A 540 11.07 -2.69 21.61
N THR A 541 11.51 -3.56 20.69
CA THR A 541 11.17 -4.99 20.67
C THR A 541 11.56 -5.67 21.99
N GLU A 542 12.78 -5.46 22.47
CA GLU A 542 13.23 -6.02 23.75
C GLU A 542 12.42 -5.52 24.96
N GLU A 543 12.05 -4.24 24.96
CA GLU A 543 11.21 -3.67 26.01
C GLU A 543 9.80 -4.29 26.01
N LEU A 544 9.17 -4.39 24.83
CA LEU A 544 7.85 -5.00 24.64
C LEU A 544 7.83 -6.46 25.10
N GLN A 545 8.80 -7.26 24.67
CA GLN A 545 8.89 -8.67 25.06
C GLN A 545 9.00 -8.86 26.58
N LYS A 546 9.74 -7.98 27.25
CA LYS A 546 9.86 -7.98 28.72
C LYS A 546 8.53 -7.57 29.39
N LYS A 547 7.89 -6.49 28.92
CA LYS A 547 6.66 -5.95 29.53
C LYS A 547 5.44 -6.83 29.28
N MET A 548 5.31 -7.40 28.10
CA MET A 548 4.22 -8.32 27.76
C MET A 548 4.48 -9.75 28.26
N ASN A 549 5.65 -10.01 28.85
CA ASN A 549 6.09 -11.34 29.33
C ASN A 549 5.96 -12.44 28.26
N ARG A 550 6.17 -12.07 26.99
CA ARG A 550 6.13 -13.00 25.86
C ARG A 550 7.53 -13.47 25.52
N ARG A 551 7.68 -14.79 25.34
CA ARG A 551 8.91 -15.43 24.90
C ARG A 551 8.66 -16.13 23.55
N PRO A 552 9.68 -16.22 22.67
CA PRO A 552 9.53 -16.92 21.40
C PRO A 552 9.01 -18.33 21.61
N LYS A 553 7.96 -18.70 20.86
CA LYS A 553 7.43 -20.06 20.83
C LYS A 553 8.02 -20.81 19.63
N SER A 554 8.26 -22.10 19.77
CA SER A 554 8.67 -22.93 18.65
C SER A 554 7.51 -23.10 17.65
N ALA A 555 7.81 -23.27 16.37
CA ALA A 555 6.81 -23.55 15.34
C ALA A 555 5.91 -24.75 15.68
N ALA A 556 6.44 -25.77 16.37
CA ALA A 556 5.67 -26.92 16.84
C ALA A 556 4.69 -26.56 17.97
N ALA A 557 5.04 -25.62 18.85
CA ALA A 557 4.17 -25.14 19.92
C ALA A 557 3.02 -24.28 19.35
N ILE A 558 3.33 -23.44 18.36
CA ILE A 558 2.34 -22.62 17.67
C ILE A 558 1.33 -23.49 16.91
N ALA A 559 1.82 -24.46 16.13
CA ALA A 559 0.96 -25.39 15.38
C ALA A 559 0.02 -26.24 16.27
N ALA A 560 0.39 -26.46 17.54
CA ALA A 560 -0.44 -27.19 18.49
C ALA A 560 -1.55 -26.33 19.13
N GLU A 561 -1.41 -25.00 19.07
CA GLU A 561 -2.39 -24.04 19.63
C GLU A 561 -3.35 -23.48 18.57
N THR A 562 -2.96 -23.47 17.30
CA THR A 562 -3.80 -23.03 16.19
C THR A 562 -4.69 -24.20 15.73
N GLU A 563 -5.95 -24.24 16.19
CA GLU A 563 -6.99 -24.81 15.33
C GLU A 563 -7.05 -23.97 14.05
N PRO A 564 -7.28 -24.57 12.85
CA PRO A 564 -7.43 -23.78 11.64
C PRO A 564 -8.64 -22.84 11.87
N ALA A 565 -8.35 -21.57 12.07
CA ALA A 565 -9.39 -20.54 12.00
C ALA A 565 -9.97 -20.64 10.59
N GLU A 566 -11.23 -20.97 10.45
CA GLU A 566 -11.97 -20.68 9.25
C GLU A 566 -11.78 -19.16 9.03
N GLN A 567 -11.04 -18.81 7.99
CA GLN A 567 -10.85 -17.42 7.60
C GLN A 567 -12.19 -16.92 7.06
N ASP A 568 -12.98 -16.33 7.93
CA ASP A 568 -14.21 -15.62 7.56
C ASP A 568 -13.81 -14.30 6.87
N HIS A 569 -13.48 -14.40 5.57
CA HIS A 569 -13.22 -13.25 4.71
C HIS A 569 -14.49 -12.44 4.34
N TRP A 570 -15.60 -12.73 5.00
CA TRP A 570 -16.89 -12.05 4.82
C TRP A 570 -17.14 -10.92 5.84
N ALA A 571 -16.17 -10.60 6.70
CA ALA A 571 -16.28 -9.54 7.73
C ALA A 571 -16.67 -8.16 7.16
N VAL A 572 -16.36 -7.89 5.89
CA VAL A 572 -16.85 -6.68 5.18
C VAL A 572 -18.38 -6.62 5.13
N HIS A 573 -19.08 -7.77 5.22
CA HIS A 573 -20.53 -7.81 5.28
C HIS A 573 -21.07 -7.50 6.68
N GLU A 574 -20.40 -7.96 7.74
CA GLU A 574 -20.83 -7.69 9.13
C GLU A 574 -20.59 -6.23 9.51
N ASP A 575 -19.45 -5.65 9.13
CA ASP A 575 -19.18 -4.23 9.33
C ASP A 575 -20.13 -3.34 8.52
N THR A 576 -20.52 -3.80 7.34
CA THR A 576 -21.53 -3.14 6.50
C THR A 576 -22.91 -3.14 7.15
N GLU A 577 -23.34 -4.25 7.74
CA GLU A 577 -24.60 -4.34 8.47
C GLU A 577 -24.59 -3.47 9.72
N ARG A 578 -23.46 -3.43 10.43
CA ARG A 578 -23.28 -2.61 11.63
C ARG A 578 -23.31 -1.12 11.32
N GLN A 579 -22.69 -0.69 10.22
CA GLN A 579 -22.71 0.70 9.75
C GLN A 579 -24.13 1.14 9.36
N LEU A 580 -24.96 0.21 8.85
CA LEU A 580 -26.37 0.46 8.55
C LEU A 580 -27.18 0.75 9.82
N GLU A 581 -26.94 0.00 10.91
CA GLU A 581 -27.61 0.18 12.18
C GLU A 581 -27.27 1.53 12.84
N GLU A 582 -26.00 1.96 12.71
CA GLU A 582 -25.48 3.16 13.37
C GLU A 582 -25.87 4.47 12.66
N ASP A 583 -26.02 4.44 11.34
CA ASP A 583 -26.56 5.59 10.58
C ASP A 583 -28.08 5.79 10.80
N GLY A 584 -28.66 5.10 11.79
CA GLY A 584 -30.06 5.19 12.16
C GLY A 584 -30.95 4.26 11.33
N VAL A 585 -30.34 3.26 10.72
CA VAL A 585 -31.03 2.13 10.06
C VAL A 585 -31.12 1.01 11.07
N GLU A 586 -32.33 0.71 11.57
CA GLU A 586 -32.53 -0.47 12.42
C GLU A 586 -32.07 -1.73 11.67
N SER A 587 -31.27 -2.57 12.35
CA SER A 587 -30.75 -3.83 11.84
C SER A 587 -31.88 -4.77 11.40
N PHE A 588 -31.58 -5.51 10.35
CA PHE A 588 -32.42 -6.63 9.92
C PHE A 588 -32.13 -7.89 10.73
#